data_9eb1714deb5b7c1c38dbfd5ad238ed6b
#
_entry.id   9eb1714deb5b7c1c38dbfd5ad238ed6b
#
_cell.length_a   1.000
_cell.length_b   1.000
_cell.length_c   1.000
_cell.angle_alpha   90.00
_cell.angle_beta   90.00
_cell.angle_gamma   90.00
#
_symmetry.space_group_name_H-M   'P 1'
#
loop_
_entity.id
_entity.type
_entity.pdbx_description
1 polymer ?
#
loop_
_entity_poly.entity_id
_entity_poly.type
_entity_poly.pdbx_seq_one_letter_code
_entity_poly.pdbx_strand_id
1 'polypeptide(L)'
;MISDFHMHTNWSSDSPSRPKDMVREAIRKGMDVICITDHQDIGLPYCEGEMEARLDVEPYIKAIKRLREHYQDRIDVRLGIELGLQRHLSGVYQEMLKDKPFDFIIGSGHVFDGMDPCYDPYFDDKSDEEGYRHAFEITLENIKRFTNFDVLGHM
;
A
#
# COMPACT_ATOMS: atom_id res chain seq x y z
N MET A 1 7.64 7.06 22.07
CA MET A 1 7.14 7.34 20.70
C MET A 1 6.22 6.22 20.30
N ILE A 2 4.98 6.53 20.00
CA ILE A 2 3.97 5.57 19.48
C ILE A 2 3.74 5.93 18.02
N SER A 3 3.94 4.97 17.11
CA SER A 3 3.83 5.21 15.67
C SER A 3 3.10 4.08 14.96
N ASP A 4 2.47 4.42 13.83
CA ASP A 4 1.90 3.47 12.90
C ASP A 4 2.30 3.87 11.47
N PHE A 5 2.90 2.95 10.73
CA PHE A 5 3.42 3.18 9.38
C PHE A 5 2.74 2.30 8.32
N HIS A 6 1.59 1.69 8.67
CA HIS A 6 0.81 0.92 7.72
C HIS A 6 -0.69 1.13 8.00
N MET A 7 -1.27 2.11 7.35
CA MET A 7 -2.69 2.42 7.48
C MET A 7 -3.30 2.93 6.17
N HIS A 8 -4.55 2.53 5.93
CA HIS A 8 -5.28 2.87 4.73
C HIS A 8 -6.45 3.80 5.00
N THR A 9 -6.79 4.57 4.00
CA THR A 9 -7.90 5.51 4.04
C THR A 9 -8.83 5.26 2.86
N ASN A 10 -9.84 6.11 2.68
CA ASN A 10 -10.74 6.02 1.53
C ASN A 10 -10.11 6.42 0.18
N TRP A 11 -8.79 6.53 0.12
CA TRP A 11 -8.02 6.52 -1.11
C TRP A 11 -7.71 5.08 -1.58
N SER A 12 -7.82 4.11 -0.67
CA SER A 12 -7.78 2.67 -0.96
C SER A 12 -9.18 2.09 -1.01
N SER A 13 -9.38 1.03 -1.79
CA SER A 13 -10.68 0.34 -1.92
C SER A 13 -11.10 -0.40 -0.66
N ASP A 14 -10.14 -0.78 0.17
CA ASP A 14 -10.33 -1.59 1.39
C ASP A 14 -10.67 -0.78 2.65
N SER A 15 -10.68 0.56 2.59
CA SER A 15 -10.97 1.40 3.74
C SER A 15 -12.01 2.49 3.46
N PRO A 16 -13.09 2.61 4.26
CA PRO A 16 -14.03 3.71 4.17
C PRO A 16 -13.58 4.96 4.95
N SER A 17 -12.49 4.88 5.70
CA SER A 17 -12.07 5.92 6.64
C SER A 17 -11.44 7.12 5.94
N ARG A 18 -11.94 8.32 6.21
CA ARG A 18 -11.32 9.52 5.64
C ARG A 18 -9.96 9.80 6.29
N PRO A 19 -8.95 10.26 5.53
CA PRO A 19 -7.62 10.58 6.07
C PRO A 19 -7.66 11.50 7.30
N LYS A 20 -8.54 12.50 7.29
CA LYS A 20 -8.72 13.41 8.41
C LYS A 20 -9.21 12.72 9.69
N ASP A 21 -10.07 11.74 9.56
CA ASP A 21 -10.63 11.02 10.72
C ASP A 21 -9.59 10.06 11.28
N MET A 22 -8.76 9.45 10.44
CA MET A 22 -7.59 8.65 10.86
C MET A 22 -6.60 9.49 11.68
N VAL A 23 -6.23 10.69 11.21
CA VAL A 23 -5.35 11.62 11.95
C VAL A 23 -5.95 11.99 13.31
N ARG A 24 -7.24 12.31 13.36
CA ARG A 24 -7.92 12.67 14.62
C ARG A 24 -7.92 11.51 15.62
N GLU A 25 -8.16 10.31 15.14
CA GLU A 25 -8.16 9.11 16.00
C GLU A 25 -6.74 8.80 16.49
N ALA A 26 -5.72 8.94 15.67
CA ALA A 26 -4.32 8.82 16.06
C ALA A 26 -3.96 9.82 17.19
N ILE A 27 -4.36 11.07 17.04
CA ILE A 27 -4.17 12.10 18.09
C ILE A 27 -4.90 11.69 19.38
N ARG A 28 -6.15 11.22 19.28
CA ARG A 28 -6.94 10.76 20.46
C ARG A 28 -6.27 9.59 21.18
N LYS A 29 -5.59 8.72 20.42
CA LYS A 29 -4.82 7.57 20.96
C LYS A 29 -3.43 7.96 21.50
N GLY A 30 -3.04 9.21 21.38
CA GLY A 30 -1.72 9.69 21.86
C GLY A 30 -0.55 9.22 20.99
N MET A 31 -0.79 9.02 19.69
CA MET A 31 0.28 8.69 18.77
C MET A 31 1.13 9.92 18.45
N ASP A 32 2.42 9.71 18.27
CA ASP A 32 3.40 10.76 17.94
C ASP A 32 3.55 10.94 16.42
N VAL A 33 3.52 9.82 15.69
CA VAL A 33 3.75 9.77 14.23
C VAL A 33 2.79 8.78 13.60
N ILE A 34 2.24 9.13 12.44
CA ILE A 34 1.54 8.19 11.55
C ILE A 34 2.02 8.35 10.11
N CYS A 35 2.02 7.27 9.36
CA CYS A 35 2.23 7.28 7.93
C CYS A 35 1.00 6.70 7.23
N ILE A 36 0.37 7.48 6.36
CA ILE A 36 -0.76 7.02 5.55
C ILE A 36 -0.18 6.36 4.30
N THR A 37 -0.51 5.08 4.06
CA THR A 37 0.11 4.21 3.06
C THR A 37 -0.95 3.53 2.20
N ASP A 38 -1.80 4.33 1.55
CA ASP A 38 -2.86 3.82 0.70
C ASP A 38 -2.31 2.99 -0.47
N HIS A 39 -3.10 2.03 -0.93
CA HIS A 39 -2.75 1.06 -1.97
C HIS A 39 -2.53 1.66 -3.35
N GLN A 40 -1.51 1.15 -4.04
CA GLN A 40 -1.32 1.27 -5.48
C GLN A 40 -1.17 -0.12 -6.08
N ASP A 41 -2.28 -0.73 -6.45
CA ASP A 41 -2.37 -2.10 -6.95
C ASP A 41 -2.75 -2.11 -8.43
N ILE A 42 -1.77 -1.84 -9.28
CA ILE A 42 -1.97 -1.86 -10.73
C ILE A 42 -2.19 -3.30 -11.18
N GLY A 43 -3.31 -3.56 -11.87
CA GLY A 43 -3.64 -4.88 -12.39
C GLY A 43 -4.13 -5.88 -11.35
N LEU A 44 -4.55 -5.41 -10.16
CA LEU A 44 -5.31 -6.23 -9.24
C LEU A 44 -6.58 -6.71 -9.95
N PRO A 45 -6.91 -8.01 -9.89
CA PRO A 45 -8.15 -8.50 -10.47
C PRO A 45 -9.35 -7.77 -9.86
N TYR A 46 -10.15 -7.18 -10.72
CA TYR A 46 -11.33 -6.42 -10.30
C TYR A 46 -12.48 -7.38 -9.98
N CYS A 47 -13.01 -7.32 -8.76
CA CYS A 47 -14.26 -7.95 -8.40
C CYS A 47 -15.42 -6.98 -8.74
N GLU A 48 -16.45 -7.46 -9.41
CA GLU A 48 -17.59 -6.64 -9.87
C GLU A 48 -18.21 -5.85 -8.70
N GLY A 49 -18.16 -4.52 -8.78
CA GLY A 49 -18.67 -3.61 -7.73
C GLY A 49 -17.60 -3.01 -6.81
N GLU A 50 -16.34 -3.39 -6.93
CA GLU A 50 -15.24 -2.78 -6.18
C GLU A 50 -14.59 -1.62 -6.95
N MET A 51 -13.98 -0.67 -6.21
CA MET A 51 -13.21 0.40 -6.84
C MET A 51 -11.90 -0.16 -7.41
N GLU A 52 -11.47 0.36 -8.56
CA GLU A 52 -10.13 0.08 -9.07
C GLU A 52 -9.09 0.47 -8.02
N ALA A 53 -8.25 -0.47 -7.63
CA ALA A 53 -7.21 -0.27 -6.59
C ALA A 53 -6.01 0.54 -7.11
N ARG A 54 -6.28 1.53 -7.97
CA ARG A 54 -5.30 2.42 -8.57
C ARG A 54 -5.43 3.82 -8.00
N LEU A 55 -4.42 4.20 -7.21
CA LEU A 55 -4.33 5.50 -6.58
C LEU A 55 -4.04 6.61 -7.63
N ASP A 56 -4.80 7.70 -7.58
CA ASP A 56 -4.39 8.94 -8.25
C ASP A 56 -3.35 9.67 -7.39
N VAL A 57 -2.09 9.47 -7.74
CA VAL A 57 -0.93 9.85 -6.93
C VAL A 57 -0.85 11.35 -6.67
N GLU A 58 -1.13 12.20 -7.65
CA GLU A 58 -0.96 13.66 -7.50
C GLU A 58 -1.99 14.29 -6.55
N PRO A 59 -3.31 14.02 -6.69
CA PRO A 59 -4.29 14.47 -5.71
C PRO A 59 -4.06 13.89 -4.32
N TYR A 60 -3.65 12.61 -4.22
CA TYR A 60 -3.31 11.96 -2.97
C TYR A 60 -2.18 12.70 -2.23
N ILE A 61 -1.05 12.94 -2.88
CA ILE A 61 0.07 13.70 -2.32
C ILE A 61 -0.40 15.06 -1.79
N LYS A 62 -1.20 15.78 -2.57
CA LYS A 62 -1.74 17.08 -2.16
C LYS A 62 -2.64 16.97 -0.93
N ALA A 63 -3.47 15.93 -0.86
CA ALA A 63 -4.37 15.72 0.27
C ALA A 63 -3.61 15.44 1.57
N ILE A 64 -2.64 14.54 1.54
CA ILE A 64 -1.85 14.18 2.73
C ILE A 64 -0.95 15.34 3.17
N LYS A 65 -0.32 16.07 2.24
CA LYS A 65 0.46 17.27 2.59
C LYS A 65 -0.37 18.33 3.32
N ARG A 66 -1.61 18.60 2.88
CA ARG A 66 -2.52 19.51 3.58
C ARG A 66 -2.87 19.04 4.98
N LEU A 67 -3.03 17.75 5.20
CA LEU A 67 -3.23 17.20 6.54
C LEU A 67 -2.00 17.37 7.41
N ARG A 68 -0.80 17.08 6.88
CA ARG A 68 0.48 17.32 7.56
C ARG A 68 0.58 18.77 8.04
N GLU A 69 0.38 19.72 7.15
CA GLU A 69 0.41 21.16 7.47
C GLU A 69 -0.63 21.54 8.54
N HIS A 70 -1.85 21.01 8.42
CA HIS A 70 -2.94 21.34 9.35
C HIS A 70 -2.73 20.80 10.77
N TYR A 71 -2.06 19.65 10.91
CA TYR A 71 -1.89 18.97 12.19
C TYR A 71 -0.45 18.99 12.72
N GLN A 72 0.48 19.74 12.09
CA GLN A 72 1.91 19.73 12.38
C GLN A 72 2.28 20.00 13.85
N ASP A 73 1.47 20.78 14.58
CA ASP A 73 1.69 21.07 16.01
C ASP A 73 1.15 19.99 16.96
N ARG A 74 0.52 18.94 16.41
CA ARG A 74 -0.20 17.92 17.20
C ARG A 74 0.27 16.50 16.95
N ILE A 75 0.68 16.18 15.75
CA ILE A 75 1.12 14.85 15.31
C ILE A 75 1.93 14.97 14.02
N ASP A 76 2.98 14.17 13.88
CA ASP A 76 3.73 14.07 12.62
C ASP A 76 2.98 13.13 11.65
N VAL A 77 2.42 13.71 10.58
CA VAL A 77 1.74 12.95 9.53
C VAL A 77 2.69 12.74 8.36
N ARG A 78 3.03 11.50 8.08
CA ARG A 78 3.89 11.10 6.97
C ARG A 78 3.09 10.70 5.75
N LEU A 79 3.66 10.96 4.58
CA LEU A 79 3.13 10.56 3.28
C LEU A 79 3.79 9.26 2.86
N GLY A 80 3.05 8.18 2.87
CA GLY A 80 3.51 6.89 2.38
C GLY A 80 2.68 6.39 1.20
N ILE A 81 3.03 5.20 0.75
CA ILE A 81 2.32 4.44 -0.29
C ILE A 81 2.62 2.96 -0.10
N GLU A 82 1.63 2.11 -0.36
CA GLU A 82 1.83 0.67 -0.43
C GLU A 82 1.69 0.20 -1.89
N LEU A 83 2.71 -0.49 -2.39
CA LEU A 83 2.79 -0.96 -3.77
C LEU A 83 2.54 -2.46 -3.83
N GLY A 84 1.56 -2.90 -4.58
CA GLY A 84 1.38 -4.30 -4.95
C GLY A 84 2.45 -4.71 -5.96
N LEU A 85 3.50 -5.36 -5.47
CA LEU A 85 4.67 -5.69 -6.28
C LEU A 85 4.38 -6.77 -7.32
N GLN A 86 4.64 -6.46 -8.57
CA GLN A 86 4.60 -7.40 -9.68
C GLN A 86 5.81 -7.17 -10.60
N ARG A 87 6.48 -8.24 -10.99
CA ARG A 87 7.73 -8.16 -11.76
C ARG A 87 7.66 -7.26 -13.00
N HIS A 88 6.54 -7.31 -13.71
CA HIS A 88 6.34 -6.52 -14.94
C HIS A 88 6.06 -5.04 -14.68
N LEU A 89 5.70 -4.66 -13.45
CA LEU A 89 5.40 -3.27 -13.05
C LEU A 89 6.61 -2.50 -12.52
N SER A 90 7.79 -3.14 -12.39
CA SER A 90 8.99 -2.51 -11.81
C SER A 90 9.35 -1.18 -12.47
N GLY A 91 9.31 -1.11 -13.81
CA GLY A 91 9.59 0.14 -14.53
C GLY A 91 8.49 1.19 -14.37
N VAL A 92 7.23 0.75 -14.23
CA VAL A 92 6.08 1.64 -14.00
C VAL A 92 6.20 2.29 -12.63
N TYR A 93 6.49 1.51 -11.58
CA TYR A 93 6.69 2.04 -10.23
C TYR A 93 7.93 2.94 -10.13
N GLN A 94 9.04 2.60 -10.79
CA GLN A 94 10.20 3.47 -10.83
C GLN A 94 9.88 4.86 -11.39
N GLU A 95 9.17 4.92 -12.50
CA GLU A 95 8.79 6.21 -13.11
C GLU A 95 7.74 6.94 -12.28
N MET A 96 6.75 6.22 -11.73
CA MET A 96 5.71 6.80 -10.87
C MET A 96 6.28 7.43 -9.60
N LEU A 97 7.29 6.80 -8.97
CA LEU A 97 7.90 7.29 -7.73
C LEU A 97 8.95 8.38 -7.96
N LYS A 98 9.42 8.53 -9.19
CA LYS A 98 10.47 9.46 -9.53
C LYS A 98 10.09 10.90 -9.14
N ASP A 99 10.98 11.54 -8.39
CA ASP A 99 10.81 12.91 -7.89
C ASP A 99 9.55 13.13 -7.02
N LYS A 100 8.94 12.05 -6.50
CA LYS A 100 7.81 12.13 -5.58
C LYS A 100 8.27 12.15 -4.13
N PRO A 101 7.64 12.96 -3.29
CA PRO A 101 8.11 13.20 -1.93
C PRO A 101 7.51 12.20 -0.92
N PHE A 102 7.52 10.92 -1.25
CA PHE A 102 7.11 9.89 -0.29
C PHE A 102 8.12 9.78 0.84
N ASP A 103 7.64 9.74 2.08
CA ASP A 103 8.45 9.53 3.28
C ASP A 103 8.68 8.05 3.57
N PHE A 104 7.76 7.19 3.09
CA PHE A 104 7.79 5.75 3.34
C PHE A 104 7.07 4.97 2.24
N ILE A 105 7.68 3.90 1.79
CA ILE A 105 7.16 3.04 0.73
C ILE A 105 7.14 1.60 1.23
N ILE A 106 5.97 0.97 1.22
CA ILE A 106 5.79 -0.45 1.47
C ILE A 106 5.74 -1.17 0.14
N GLY A 107 6.45 -2.28 0.00
CA GLY A 107 6.29 -3.21 -1.11
C GLY A 107 5.63 -4.49 -0.62
N SER A 108 4.48 -4.86 -1.17
CA SER A 108 3.67 -6.01 -0.71
C SER A 108 3.34 -6.96 -1.84
N GLY A 109 3.06 -8.21 -1.51
CA GLY A 109 2.58 -9.20 -2.46
C GLY A 109 1.05 -9.29 -2.42
N HIS A 110 0.37 -8.67 -3.39
CA HIS A 110 -1.09 -8.68 -3.49
C HIS A 110 -1.63 -9.46 -4.68
N VAL A 111 -0.80 -9.67 -5.70
CA VAL A 111 -1.18 -10.39 -6.91
C VAL A 111 -0.12 -11.42 -7.27
N PHE A 112 -0.51 -12.68 -7.34
CA PHE A 112 0.33 -13.81 -7.72
C PHE A 112 -0.27 -14.49 -8.96
N ASP A 113 0.49 -14.52 -10.06
CA ASP A 113 0.02 -15.04 -11.36
C ASP A 113 -1.31 -14.44 -11.85
N GLY A 114 -1.53 -13.15 -11.57
CA GLY A 114 -2.75 -12.44 -11.96
C GLY A 114 -3.96 -12.74 -11.08
N MET A 115 -3.76 -13.36 -9.90
CA MET A 115 -4.80 -13.68 -8.92
C MET A 115 -4.48 -13.04 -7.58
N ASP A 116 -5.51 -12.58 -6.89
CA ASP A 116 -5.42 -12.18 -5.48
C ASP A 116 -5.56 -13.44 -4.61
N PRO A 117 -4.57 -13.78 -3.75
CA PRO A 117 -4.63 -14.99 -2.93
C PRO A 117 -5.68 -14.94 -1.82
N CYS A 118 -6.28 -13.77 -1.54
CA CYS A 118 -7.39 -13.64 -0.61
C CYS A 118 -8.72 -14.16 -1.17
N TYR A 119 -8.79 -14.37 -2.48
CA TYR A 119 -9.97 -14.87 -3.17
C TYR A 119 -9.69 -16.20 -3.85
N ASP A 120 -10.69 -17.09 -3.87
CA ASP A 120 -10.67 -18.26 -4.74
C ASP A 120 -10.60 -17.78 -6.21
N PRO A 121 -9.82 -18.39 -7.09
CA PRO A 121 -9.34 -19.76 -7.05
C PRO A 121 -7.81 -19.92 -6.87
N TYR A 122 -7.10 -19.03 -6.19
CA TYR A 122 -5.63 -19.12 -6.09
C TYR A 122 -5.15 -20.48 -5.55
N PHE A 123 -5.90 -21.06 -4.61
CA PHE A 123 -5.57 -22.35 -3.97
C PHE A 123 -6.32 -23.56 -4.55
N ASP A 124 -7.24 -23.39 -5.51
CA ASP A 124 -8.11 -24.47 -6.01
C ASP A 124 -7.37 -25.69 -6.56
N ASP A 125 -6.20 -25.46 -7.18
CA ASP A 125 -5.37 -26.49 -7.82
C ASP A 125 -4.06 -26.79 -7.06
N LYS A 126 -3.91 -26.29 -5.85
CA LYS A 126 -2.70 -26.37 -5.02
C LYS A 126 -3.03 -26.78 -3.58
N SER A 127 -2.13 -27.50 -2.94
CA SER A 127 -2.14 -27.57 -1.49
C SER A 127 -1.71 -26.24 -0.87
N ASP A 128 -2.08 -25.99 0.38
CA ASP A 128 -1.67 -24.78 1.09
C ASP A 128 -0.14 -24.57 1.07
N GLU A 129 0.63 -25.66 1.28
CA GLU A 129 2.11 -25.61 1.23
C GLU A 129 2.61 -25.18 -0.15
N GLU A 130 2.04 -25.71 -1.22
CA GLU A 130 2.42 -25.34 -2.59
C GLU A 130 2.04 -23.89 -2.91
N GLY A 131 0.84 -23.46 -2.51
CA GLY A 131 0.37 -22.11 -2.72
C GLY A 131 1.24 -21.08 -2.00
N TYR A 132 1.53 -21.29 -0.72
CA TYR A 132 2.41 -20.40 0.04
C TYR A 132 3.85 -20.41 -0.48
N ARG A 133 4.41 -21.58 -0.82
CA ARG A 133 5.74 -21.67 -1.43
C ARG A 133 5.82 -20.84 -2.72
N HIS A 134 4.83 -20.98 -3.57
CA HIS A 134 4.75 -20.25 -4.83
C HIS A 134 4.65 -18.73 -4.62
N ALA A 135 3.83 -18.28 -3.66
CA ALA A 135 3.74 -16.88 -3.29
C ALA A 135 5.08 -16.31 -2.81
N PHE A 136 5.84 -17.06 -1.98
CA PHE A 136 7.19 -16.68 -1.55
C PHE A 136 8.17 -16.59 -2.72
N GLU A 137 8.12 -17.52 -3.66
CA GLU A 137 9.00 -17.54 -4.84
C GLU A 137 8.73 -16.31 -5.73
N ILE A 138 7.45 -15.99 -6.00
CA ILE A 138 7.06 -14.79 -6.77
C ILE A 138 7.50 -13.52 -6.03
N THR A 139 7.25 -13.45 -4.71
CA THR A 139 7.68 -12.30 -3.89
C THR A 139 9.18 -12.11 -3.96
N LEU A 140 9.97 -13.20 -3.86
CA LEU A 140 11.42 -13.13 -3.99
C LEU A 140 11.88 -12.62 -5.37
N GLU A 141 11.19 -13.00 -6.45
CA GLU A 141 11.46 -12.47 -7.78
C GLU A 141 11.12 -10.98 -7.89
N ASN A 142 9.98 -10.58 -7.32
CA ASN A 142 9.54 -9.19 -7.32
C ASN A 142 10.54 -8.28 -6.60
N ILE A 143 10.97 -8.63 -5.39
CA ILE A 143 11.92 -7.83 -4.60
C ILE A 143 13.33 -7.81 -5.19
N LYS A 144 13.75 -8.84 -5.92
CA LYS A 144 14.99 -8.81 -6.70
C LYS A 144 14.93 -7.84 -7.88
N ARG A 145 13.75 -7.65 -8.43
CA ARG A 145 13.52 -6.80 -9.60
C ARG A 145 13.29 -5.34 -9.27
N PHE A 146 12.60 -5.09 -8.17
CA PHE A 146 12.27 -3.76 -7.68
C PHE A 146 12.66 -3.64 -6.20
N THR A 147 13.54 -2.70 -5.90
CA THR A 147 14.14 -2.51 -4.56
C THR A 147 13.90 -1.10 -3.99
N ASN A 148 13.14 -0.26 -4.70
CA ASN A 148 12.88 1.11 -4.28
C ASN A 148 11.67 1.17 -3.33
N PHE A 149 11.77 0.50 -2.19
CA PHE A 149 10.85 0.53 -1.07
C PHE A 149 11.61 0.39 0.26
N ASP A 150 11.02 0.81 1.36
CA ASP A 150 11.65 0.83 2.69
C ASP A 150 11.44 -0.48 3.44
N VAL A 151 10.29 -1.12 3.27
CA VAL A 151 9.95 -2.37 3.94
C VAL A 151 9.15 -3.29 3.02
N LEU A 152 9.40 -4.58 3.14
CA LEU A 152 8.50 -5.61 2.62
C LEU A 152 7.34 -5.77 3.61
N GLY A 153 6.12 -5.57 3.13
CA GLY A 153 4.91 -5.75 3.90
C GLY A 153 4.56 -7.23 4.08
N HIS A 154 3.27 -7.48 4.21
CA HIS A 154 2.72 -8.85 4.24
C HIS A 154 2.74 -9.49 2.84
N MET A 155 2.45 -10.77 2.83
CA MET A 155 2.15 -11.56 1.64
C MET A 155 0.76 -12.17 1.80
#